data_60ce5fe3edc61f8649e0c1369d2202b8
#
_entry.id   60ce5fe3edc61f8649e0c1369d2202b8
#
_cell.length_a   1.000
_cell.length_b   1.000
_cell.length_c   1.000
_cell.angle_alpha   90.00
_cell.angle_beta   90.00
_cell.angle_gamma   90.00
#
_symmetry.space_group_name_H-M   'P 1'
#
loop_
_entity.id
_entity.type
_entity.pdbx_description
1 polymer ?
#
loop_
_entity_poly.entity_id
_entity_poly.type
_entity_poly.pdbx_seq_one_letter_code
_entity_poly.pdbx_strand_id
1 'polypeptide(L)'
;MSLLTGIKNRMRPAYIAWLTFMWVLLMGEVSWGNVAAGLALGVVIVLALPLPRVPRRGNRIHWPRLIAFVGIWLWDLIVASAKVAWLSLRPQPQPKNAILRVPMRVSNELVFYLATCAYNLQPGGTVTDIDLANREWTIHVLDASTPADIEREIANVATLERQMIGIFESRSK
;
A
#
# COMPACT_ATOMS: atom_id res chain seq x y z
N MET A 1 -31.59 21.60 -6.40
CA MET A 1 -31.03 20.25 -6.64
C MET A 1 -31.62 19.34 -5.59
N SER A 2 -32.35 18.28 -5.98
CA SER A 2 -33.05 17.42 -5.02
C SER A 2 -32.04 16.59 -4.20
N LEU A 3 -32.31 16.42 -2.91
CA LEU A 3 -31.53 15.56 -1.99
C LEU A 3 -31.30 14.16 -2.57
N LEU A 4 -32.27 13.63 -3.31
CA LEU A 4 -32.21 12.32 -3.99
C LEU A 4 -31.10 12.25 -5.06
N THR A 5 -30.86 13.33 -5.80
CA THR A 5 -29.80 13.39 -6.81
C THR A 5 -28.42 13.40 -6.14
N GLY A 6 -28.30 14.06 -4.98
CA GLY A 6 -27.07 14.05 -4.17
C GLY A 6 -26.73 12.66 -3.61
N ILE A 7 -27.73 11.94 -3.11
CA ILE A 7 -27.59 10.59 -2.58
C ILE A 7 -27.19 9.61 -3.69
N LYS A 8 -27.86 9.64 -4.83
CA LYS A 8 -27.58 8.76 -5.98
C LYS A 8 -26.13 8.93 -6.51
N ASN A 9 -25.60 10.15 -6.50
CA ASN A 9 -24.24 10.44 -6.93
C ASN A 9 -23.16 10.01 -5.89
N ARG A 10 -23.56 9.81 -4.63
CA ARG A 10 -22.69 9.32 -3.55
C ARG A 10 -22.70 7.80 -3.44
N MET A 11 -23.79 7.14 -3.80
CA MET A 11 -23.91 5.69 -3.75
C MET A 11 -22.87 5.00 -4.63
N ARG A 12 -21.97 4.27 -4.01
CA ARG A 12 -20.92 3.51 -4.67
C ARG A 12 -21.01 2.05 -4.25
N PRO A 13 -21.72 1.21 -4.99
CA PRO A 13 -22.01 -0.17 -4.58
C PRO A 13 -20.74 -0.99 -4.33
N ALA A 14 -19.67 -0.74 -5.09
CA ALA A 14 -18.38 -1.42 -4.89
C ALA A 14 -17.75 -1.12 -3.51
N TYR A 15 -17.86 0.13 -3.03
CA TYR A 15 -17.36 0.47 -1.69
C TYR A 15 -18.22 -0.14 -0.59
N ILE A 16 -19.55 -0.14 -0.78
CA ILE A 16 -20.47 -0.76 0.18
C ILE A 16 -20.19 -2.26 0.27
N ALA A 17 -20.08 -2.95 -0.86
CA ALA A 17 -19.74 -4.37 -0.91
C ALA A 17 -18.39 -4.66 -0.24
N TRP A 18 -17.37 -3.84 -0.50
CA TRP A 18 -16.06 -3.97 0.13
C TRP A 18 -16.11 -3.77 1.64
N LEU A 19 -16.80 -2.73 2.11
CA LEU A 19 -16.96 -2.46 3.55
C LEU A 19 -17.75 -3.58 4.25
N THR A 20 -18.80 -4.10 3.60
CA THR A 20 -19.54 -5.26 4.10
C THR A 20 -18.65 -6.50 4.22
N PHE A 21 -17.85 -6.77 3.19
CA PHE A 21 -16.90 -7.87 3.18
C PHE A 21 -15.86 -7.71 4.32
N MET A 22 -15.28 -6.53 4.48
CA MET A 22 -14.34 -6.25 5.57
C MET A 22 -14.99 -6.41 6.94
N TRP A 23 -16.24 -5.97 7.10
CA TRP A 23 -17.00 -6.15 8.34
C TRP A 23 -17.17 -7.63 8.70
N VAL A 24 -17.62 -8.45 7.75
CA VAL A 24 -17.80 -9.89 7.95
C VAL A 24 -16.48 -10.59 8.31
N LEU A 25 -15.38 -10.21 7.63
CA LEU A 25 -14.05 -10.73 7.97
C LEU A 25 -13.63 -10.35 9.40
N LEU A 26 -13.89 -9.11 9.80
CA LEU A 26 -13.53 -8.60 11.13
C LEU A 26 -14.31 -9.31 12.24
N MET A 27 -15.59 -9.62 12.00
CA MET A 27 -16.41 -10.35 12.94
C MET A 27 -16.02 -11.84 13.07
N GLY A 28 -15.31 -12.39 12.09
CA GLY A 28 -14.86 -13.78 12.09
C GLY A 28 -15.98 -14.81 11.90
N GLU A 29 -17.22 -14.37 11.71
CA GLU A 29 -18.40 -15.23 11.55
C GLU A 29 -19.27 -14.75 10.40
N VAL A 30 -19.60 -15.67 9.49
CA VAL A 30 -20.50 -15.41 8.37
C VAL A 30 -21.94 -15.73 8.78
N SER A 31 -22.67 -14.70 9.19
CA SER A 31 -24.09 -14.80 9.50
C SER A 31 -24.89 -13.75 8.72
N TRP A 32 -26.17 -14.01 8.51
CA TRP A 32 -27.08 -13.04 7.87
C TRP A 32 -27.15 -11.72 8.63
N GLY A 33 -27.07 -11.79 9.96
CA GLY A 33 -27.01 -10.61 10.83
C GLY A 33 -25.75 -9.77 10.58
N ASN A 34 -24.58 -10.40 10.50
CA ASN A 34 -23.32 -9.73 10.21
C ASN A 34 -23.27 -9.14 8.79
N VAL A 35 -23.84 -9.82 7.81
CA VAL A 35 -23.96 -9.28 6.44
C VAL A 35 -24.88 -8.05 6.42
N ALA A 36 -26.04 -8.12 7.09
CA ALA A 36 -26.98 -6.99 7.17
C ALA A 36 -26.38 -5.80 7.92
N ALA A 37 -25.68 -6.04 9.04
CA ALA A 37 -25.01 -5.00 9.81
C ALA A 37 -23.88 -4.35 9.00
N GLY A 38 -23.05 -5.14 8.30
CA GLY A 38 -21.99 -4.63 7.44
C GLY A 38 -22.53 -3.81 6.26
N LEU A 39 -23.64 -4.24 5.67
CA LEU A 39 -24.32 -3.50 4.61
C LEU A 39 -24.86 -2.15 5.12
N ALA A 40 -25.54 -2.15 6.26
CA ALA A 40 -26.05 -0.92 6.87
C ALA A 40 -24.93 0.05 7.22
N LEU A 41 -23.84 -0.43 7.84
CA LEU A 41 -22.67 0.37 8.17
C LEU A 41 -21.99 0.90 6.92
N GLY A 42 -21.81 0.07 5.89
CA GLY A 42 -21.25 0.46 4.60
C GLY A 42 -22.03 1.58 3.92
N VAL A 43 -23.36 1.51 3.94
CA VAL A 43 -24.24 2.56 3.41
C VAL A 43 -24.08 3.86 4.21
N VAL A 44 -24.09 3.78 5.54
CA VAL A 44 -23.89 4.96 6.42
C VAL A 44 -22.56 5.63 6.13
N ILE A 45 -21.46 4.86 6.09
CA ILE A 45 -20.12 5.38 5.81
C ILE A 45 -20.05 6.08 4.45
N VAL A 46 -20.56 5.42 3.40
CA VAL A 46 -20.50 5.95 2.02
C VAL A 46 -21.34 7.23 1.86
N LEU A 47 -22.43 7.36 2.60
CA LEU A 47 -23.30 8.55 2.56
C LEU A 47 -22.76 9.69 3.44
N ALA A 48 -22.25 9.37 4.63
CA ALA A 48 -21.78 10.36 5.60
C ALA A 48 -20.41 10.94 5.25
N LEU A 49 -19.49 10.10 4.74
CA LEU A 49 -18.13 10.54 4.45
C LEU A 49 -17.96 10.94 2.98
N PRO A 50 -17.29 12.08 2.71
CA PRO A 50 -16.91 12.46 1.34
C PRO A 50 -15.74 11.60 0.87
N LEU A 51 -16.02 10.36 0.48
CA LEU A 51 -14.98 9.44 0.00
C LEU A 51 -14.30 10.01 -1.26
N PRO A 52 -12.96 10.06 -1.29
CA PRO A 52 -12.23 10.57 -2.43
C PRO A 52 -12.57 9.80 -3.70
N ARG A 53 -12.70 10.53 -4.81
CA ARG A 53 -12.87 9.89 -6.11
C ARG A 53 -11.53 9.31 -6.51
N VAL A 54 -11.42 7.99 -6.53
CA VAL A 54 -10.26 7.36 -7.17
C VAL A 54 -10.21 7.86 -8.61
N PRO A 55 -9.12 8.54 -9.01
CA PRO A 55 -9.01 9.05 -10.38
C PRO A 55 -9.13 7.88 -11.35
N ARG A 56 -10.23 7.80 -12.09
CA ARG A 56 -10.42 6.82 -13.17
C ARG A 56 -9.64 7.24 -14.42
N ARG A 57 -8.48 7.85 -14.26
CA ARG A 57 -7.61 8.16 -15.38
C ARG A 57 -6.97 6.87 -15.83
N GLY A 58 -7.61 6.19 -16.80
CA GLY A 58 -7.02 5.34 -17.81
C GLY A 58 -5.90 4.34 -17.46
N ASN A 59 -5.62 4.11 -16.18
CA ASN A 59 -4.60 3.17 -15.76
C ASN A 59 -5.10 1.75 -16.01
N ARG A 60 -4.70 1.17 -17.12
CA ARG A 60 -4.90 -0.26 -17.37
C ARG A 60 -3.92 -1.00 -16.48
N ILE A 61 -4.46 -1.69 -15.46
CA ILE A 61 -3.67 -2.59 -14.62
C ILE A 61 -3.09 -3.69 -15.51
N HIS A 62 -1.78 -3.82 -15.46
CA HIS A 62 -1.08 -4.88 -16.19
C HIS A 62 -1.09 -6.16 -15.34
N TRP A 63 -2.19 -6.94 -15.42
CA TRP A 63 -2.43 -8.12 -14.59
C TRP A 63 -1.26 -9.12 -14.55
N PRO A 64 -0.61 -9.48 -15.66
CA PRO A 64 0.53 -10.39 -15.60
C PRO A 64 1.69 -9.84 -14.75
N ARG A 65 1.96 -8.53 -14.87
CA ARG A 65 3.01 -7.88 -14.07
C ARG A 65 2.61 -7.78 -12.60
N LEU A 66 1.35 -7.54 -12.32
CA LEU A 66 0.83 -7.51 -10.95
C LEU A 66 0.98 -8.87 -10.28
N ILE A 67 0.60 -9.96 -10.96
CA ILE A 67 0.73 -11.33 -10.42
C ILE A 67 2.20 -11.67 -10.18
N ALA A 68 3.07 -11.38 -11.13
CA ALA A 68 4.51 -11.59 -10.98
C ALA A 68 5.08 -10.75 -9.81
N PHE A 69 4.67 -9.48 -9.70
CA PHE A 69 5.05 -8.61 -8.59
C PHE A 69 4.63 -9.20 -7.24
N VAL A 70 3.38 -9.62 -7.09
CA VAL A 70 2.88 -10.20 -5.83
C VAL A 70 3.67 -11.45 -5.45
N GLY A 71 3.98 -12.32 -6.41
CA GLY A 71 4.79 -13.53 -6.17
C GLY A 71 6.21 -13.20 -5.67
N ILE A 72 6.90 -12.27 -6.34
CA ILE A 72 8.23 -11.82 -5.96
C ILE A 72 8.18 -11.11 -4.60
N TRP A 73 7.22 -10.23 -4.41
CA TRP A 73 7.04 -9.47 -3.18
C TRP A 73 6.78 -10.37 -1.96
N LEU A 74 5.96 -11.43 -2.11
CA LEU A 74 5.74 -12.42 -1.06
C LEU A 74 7.02 -13.20 -0.73
N TRP A 75 7.81 -13.54 -1.74
CA TRP A 75 9.10 -14.18 -1.54
C TRP A 75 10.06 -13.25 -0.76
N ASP A 76 10.17 -12.00 -1.19
CA ASP A 76 11.01 -11.00 -0.53
C ASP A 76 10.54 -10.75 0.92
N LEU A 77 9.23 -10.79 1.18
CA LEU A 77 8.66 -10.71 2.53
C LEU A 77 9.15 -11.85 3.42
N ILE A 78 9.15 -13.09 2.91
CA ILE A 78 9.65 -14.26 3.66
C ILE A 78 11.13 -14.11 3.97
N VAL A 79 11.93 -13.74 2.97
CA VAL A 79 13.38 -13.54 3.12
C VAL A 79 13.69 -12.43 4.12
N ALA A 80 13.00 -11.29 4.01
CA ALA A 80 13.16 -10.15 4.93
C ALA A 80 12.76 -10.53 6.36
N SER A 81 11.65 -11.27 6.53
CA SER A 81 11.21 -11.78 7.84
C SER A 81 12.24 -12.71 8.47
N ALA A 82 12.81 -13.64 7.70
CA ALA A 82 13.86 -14.52 8.15
C ALA A 82 15.13 -13.74 8.55
N LYS A 83 15.51 -12.73 7.76
CA LYS A 83 16.65 -11.85 8.07
C LYS A 83 16.44 -11.11 9.38
N VAL A 84 15.29 -10.48 9.59
CA VAL A 84 15.00 -9.74 10.84
C VAL A 84 14.92 -10.68 12.04
N ALA A 85 14.32 -11.86 11.89
CA ALA A 85 14.31 -12.88 12.94
C ALA A 85 15.73 -13.30 13.31
N TRP A 86 16.60 -13.54 12.33
CA TRP A 86 18.00 -13.85 12.57
C TRP A 86 18.76 -12.72 13.28
N LEU A 87 18.54 -11.46 12.86
CA LEU A 87 19.12 -10.28 13.51
C LEU A 87 18.72 -10.18 14.98
N SER A 88 17.49 -10.56 15.31
CA SER A 88 16.97 -10.51 16.68
C SER A 88 17.51 -11.64 17.58
N LEU A 89 17.84 -12.80 17.00
CA LEU A 89 18.30 -13.97 17.72
C LEU A 89 19.83 -14.04 17.87
N ARG A 90 20.59 -13.38 17.01
CA ARG A 90 22.04 -13.43 17.05
C ARG A 90 22.60 -12.69 18.27
N PRO A 91 23.66 -13.19 18.96
CA PRO A 91 24.27 -12.57 20.13
C PRO A 91 25.23 -11.42 19.77
N GLN A 92 25.01 -10.72 18.67
CA GLN A 92 25.83 -9.60 18.21
C GLN A 92 25.13 -8.27 18.51
N PRO A 93 25.87 -7.13 18.57
CA PRO A 93 25.27 -5.82 18.71
C PRO A 93 24.22 -5.56 17.63
N GLN A 94 23.19 -4.81 17.99
CA GLN A 94 22.17 -4.43 17.01
C GLN A 94 22.77 -3.62 15.87
N PRO A 95 22.29 -3.79 14.62
CA PRO A 95 22.75 -3.01 13.48
C PRO A 95 22.45 -1.52 13.69
N LYS A 96 23.23 -0.67 13.05
CA LYS A 96 22.97 0.77 13.04
C LYS A 96 21.78 1.08 12.15
N ASN A 97 20.88 1.91 12.64
CA ASN A 97 19.75 2.40 11.87
C ASN A 97 20.15 3.65 11.08
N ALA A 98 19.47 3.92 9.98
CA ALA A 98 19.59 5.17 9.24
C ALA A 98 18.23 5.75 8.86
N ILE A 99 18.18 7.07 8.72
CA ILE A 99 17.06 7.78 8.12
C ILE A 99 17.54 8.29 6.75
N LEU A 100 16.85 7.88 5.69
CA LEU A 100 17.21 8.22 4.32
C LEU A 100 16.08 9.00 3.66
N ARG A 101 16.43 9.96 2.83
CA ARG A 101 15.51 10.64 1.92
C ARG A 101 15.67 10.08 0.52
N VAL A 102 14.58 9.58 -0.04
CA VAL A 102 14.61 8.90 -1.34
C VAL A 102 13.61 9.57 -2.28
N PRO A 103 14.08 10.19 -3.37
CA PRO A 103 13.19 10.78 -4.35
C PRO A 103 12.46 9.71 -5.15
N MET A 104 11.16 9.93 -5.41
CA MET A 104 10.26 9.04 -6.11
C MET A 104 9.83 9.65 -7.45
N ARG A 105 9.76 8.81 -8.50
CA ARG A 105 9.37 9.21 -9.86
C ARG A 105 7.92 8.89 -10.19
N VAL A 106 7.22 8.20 -9.29
CA VAL A 106 5.79 7.87 -9.44
C VAL A 106 4.98 9.13 -9.67
N SER A 107 4.19 9.18 -10.74
CA SER A 107 3.39 10.37 -11.09
C SER A 107 1.99 10.36 -10.47
N ASN A 108 1.44 9.17 -10.23
CA ASN A 108 0.09 8.99 -9.70
C ASN A 108 0.13 8.84 -8.17
N GLU A 109 -0.62 9.68 -7.46
CA GLU A 109 -0.69 9.65 -5.99
C GLU A 109 -1.17 8.31 -5.44
N LEU A 110 -2.16 7.67 -6.09
CA LEU A 110 -2.62 6.35 -5.67
C LEU A 110 -1.51 5.32 -5.74
N VAL A 111 -0.74 5.33 -6.83
CA VAL A 111 0.40 4.41 -7.01
C VAL A 111 1.49 4.70 -5.98
N PHE A 112 1.70 5.98 -5.67
CA PHE A 112 2.63 6.41 -4.62
C PHE A 112 2.24 5.83 -3.25
N TYR A 113 0.96 5.91 -2.86
CA TYR A 113 0.46 5.32 -1.62
C TYR A 113 0.51 3.79 -1.64
N LEU A 114 0.20 3.14 -2.77
CA LEU A 114 0.31 1.68 -2.90
C LEU A 114 1.76 1.21 -2.74
N ALA A 115 2.72 1.95 -3.31
CA ALA A 115 4.13 1.68 -3.12
C ALA A 115 4.55 1.83 -1.64
N THR A 116 4.06 2.88 -0.96
CA THR A 116 4.27 3.08 0.48
C THR A 116 3.73 1.91 1.31
N CYS A 117 2.51 1.46 1.01
CA CYS A 117 1.93 0.30 1.69
C CYS A 117 2.77 -0.96 1.45
N ALA A 118 3.17 -1.21 0.20
CA ALA A 118 3.96 -2.39 -0.15
C ALA A 118 5.33 -2.39 0.55
N TYR A 119 5.97 -1.23 0.68
CA TYR A 119 7.22 -1.07 1.41
C TYR A 119 7.04 -1.30 2.91
N ASN A 120 6.04 -0.67 3.52
CA ASN A 120 5.79 -0.76 4.97
C ASN A 120 5.33 -2.14 5.45
N LEU A 121 4.82 -2.97 4.55
CA LEU A 121 4.46 -4.35 4.87
C LEU A 121 5.68 -5.29 4.92
N GLN A 122 6.83 -4.88 4.39
CA GLN A 122 8.07 -5.66 4.49
C GLN A 122 8.85 -5.27 5.75
N PRO A 123 9.35 -6.24 6.53
CA PRO A 123 10.18 -5.95 7.69
C PRO A 123 11.57 -5.48 7.26
N GLY A 124 12.15 -4.55 8.01
CA GLY A 124 13.49 -4.01 7.79
C GLY A 124 13.56 -2.54 7.46
N GLY A 125 12.45 -1.94 7.02
CA GLY A 125 12.34 -0.50 6.79
C GLY A 125 10.92 0.01 6.95
N THR A 126 10.77 1.31 7.15
CA THR A 126 9.47 1.98 7.28
C THR A 126 9.52 3.37 6.67
N VAL A 127 8.53 3.73 5.86
CA VAL A 127 8.31 5.11 5.43
C VAL A 127 7.72 5.88 6.61
N THR A 128 8.47 6.83 7.14
CA THR A 128 8.10 7.65 8.31
C THR A 128 7.46 8.96 7.93
N ASP A 129 7.78 9.47 6.73
CA ASP A 129 7.22 10.71 6.22
C ASP A 129 7.13 10.68 4.69
N ILE A 130 6.14 11.40 4.16
CA ILE A 130 5.79 11.45 2.74
C ILE A 130 5.67 12.90 2.30
N ASP A 131 6.63 13.38 1.53
CA ASP A 131 6.53 14.68 0.85
C ASP A 131 5.94 14.51 -0.55
N LEU A 132 4.64 14.75 -0.68
CA LEU A 132 3.94 14.68 -1.96
C LEU A 132 4.32 15.81 -2.91
N ALA A 133 4.72 16.97 -2.38
CA ALA A 133 5.07 18.13 -3.20
C ALA A 133 6.41 17.93 -3.91
N ASN A 134 7.40 17.39 -3.19
CA ASN A 134 8.72 17.07 -3.72
C ASN A 134 8.84 15.62 -4.20
N ARG A 135 7.80 14.81 -4.02
CA ARG A 135 7.79 13.37 -4.31
C ARG A 135 8.96 12.65 -3.68
N GLU A 136 9.08 12.78 -2.37
CA GLU A 136 10.16 12.20 -1.59
C GLU A 136 9.61 11.38 -0.44
N TRP A 137 10.24 10.24 -0.17
CA TRP A 137 10.04 9.47 1.05
C TRP A 137 11.16 9.73 2.04
N THR A 138 10.80 9.89 3.32
CA THR A 138 11.72 9.71 4.42
C THR A 138 11.53 8.30 4.96
N ILE A 139 12.56 7.46 4.84
CA ILE A 139 12.52 6.05 5.27
C ILE A 139 13.45 5.83 6.45
N HIS A 140 12.99 5.07 7.43
CA HIS A 140 13.81 4.54 8.52
C HIS A 140 14.21 3.11 8.20
N VAL A 141 15.50 2.85 8.12
CA VAL A 141 16.08 1.55 7.76
C VAL A 141 16.72 0.91 8.99
N LEU A 142 16.37 -0.34 9.27
CA LEU A 142 16.82 -1.07 10.45
C LEU A 142 18.29 -1.51 10.38
N ASP A 143 18.79 -1.83 9.19
CA ASP A 143 20.15 -2.35 8.97
C ASP A 143 20.86 -1.52 7.92
N ALA A 144 21.53 -0.47 8.38
CA ALA A 144 22.28 0.48 7.58
C ALA A 144 23.71 0.68 8.17
N SER A 145 24.35 -0.44 8.53
CA SER A 145 25.65 -0.44 9.21
C SER A 145 26.79 0.00 8.29
N THR A 146 26.65 -0.22 6.98
CA THR A 146 27.64 0.11 5.97
C THR A 146 27.06 0.98 4.85
N PRO A 147 27.87 1.76 4.12
CA PRO A 147 27.42 2.48 2.93
C PRO A 147 26.78 1.54 1.89
N ALA A 148 27.27 0.33 1.75
CA ALA A 148 26.71 -0.67 0.83
C ALA A 148 25.28 -1.10 1.21
N ASP A 149 24.93 -1.12 2.50
CA ASP A 149 23.58 -1.43 2.97
C ASP A 149 22.62 -0.29 2.58
N ILE A 150 23.07 0.96 2.70
CA ILE A 150 22.31 2.14 2.30
C ILE A 150 22.06 2.15 0.79
N GLU A 151 23.09 1.89 -0.02
CA GLU A 151 22.97 1.84 -1.48
C GLU A 151 22.01 0.71 -1.91
N ARG A 152 22.09 -0.44 -1.25
CA ARG A 152 21.19 -1.57 -1.49
C ARG A 152 19.74 -1.19 -1.22
N GLU A 153 19.49 -0.48 -0.12
CA GLU A 153 18.12 -0.08 0.23
C GLU A 153 17.56 0.95 -0.75
N ILE A 154 18.35 1.92 -1.17
CA ILE A 154 17.96 2.87 -2.23
C ILE A 154 17.65 2.13 -3.53
N ALA A 155 18.44 1.11 -3.89
CA ALA A 155 18.20 0.28 -5.06
C ALA A 155 16.91 -0.57 -4.94
N ASN A 156 16.59 -1.07 -3.73
CA ASN A 156 15.34 -1.78 -3.43
C ASN A 156 14.12 -0.88 -3.64
N VAL A 157 14.16 0.34 -3.07
CA VAL A 157 13.09 1.34 -3.28
C VAL A 157 12.92 1.67 -4.76
N ALA A 158 14.02 1.91 -5.49
CA ALA A 158 13.98 2.19 -6.93
C ALA A 158 13.44 1.00 -7.75
N THR A 159 13.63 -0.23 -7.28
CA THR A 159 13.10 -1.43 -7.92
C THR A 159 11.60 -1.56 -7.69
N LEU A 160 11.14 -1.39 -6.45
CA LEU A 160 9.72 -1.34 -6.09
C LEU A 160 8.99 -0.27 -6.91
N GLU A 161 9.57 0.93 -6.99
CA GLU A 161 9.03 2.03 -7.78
C GLU A 161 8.84 1.66 -9.26
N ARG A 162 9.89 1.12 -9.90
CA ARG A 162 9.82 0.69 -11.31
C ARG A 162 8.73 -0.36 -11.54
N GLN A 163 8.58 -1.30 -10.61
CA GLN A 163 7.52 -2.32 -10.68
C GLN A 163 6.14 -1.69 -10.59
N MET A 164 5.92 -0.78 -9.65
CA MET A 164 4.65 -0.07 -9.47
C MET A 164 4.28 0.79 -10.70
N ILE A 165 5.24 1.55 -11.24
CA ILE A 165 5.05 2.31 -12.48
C ILE A 165 4.70 1.37 -13.64
N GLY A 166 5.42 0.25 -13.77
CA GLY A 166 5.18 -0.73 -14.83
C GLY A 166 3.83 -1.43 -14.77
N ILE A 167 3.24 -1.56 -13.56
CA ILE A 167 1.93 -2.19 -13.34
C ILE A 167 0.80 -1.19 -13.57
N PHE A 168 0.93 0.02 -13.02
CA PHE A 168 -0.17 0.96 -12.90
C PHE A 168 -0.06 2.21 -13.78
N GLU A 169 1.15 2.59 -14.21
CA GLU A 169 1.39 3.81 -15.01
C GLU A 169 1.88 3.51 -16.43
N SER A 170 1.93 2.23 -16.85
CA SER A 170 2.37 1.88 -18.20
C SER A 170 1.49 2.58 -19.24
N ARG A 171 2.06 3.55 -19.95
CA ARG A 171 1.42 4.22 -21.09
C ARG A 171 1.05 3.17 -22.12
N SER A 172 -0.23 3.07 -22.46
CA SER A 172 -0.66 2.51 -23.74
C SER A 172 0.02 3.35 -24.83
N LYS A 173 0.95 2.75 -25.60
CA LYS A 173 1.34 3.28 -26.90
C LYS A 173 0.15 3.26 -27.82
#